data_1c6de2804193dc39440a188aad0ae2c3
#
_entry.id   1c6de2804193dc39440a188aad0ae2c3
#
_cell.length_a   1.000
_cell.length_b   1.000
_cell.length_c   1.000
_cell.angle_alpha   90.00
_cell.angle_beta   90.00
_cell.angle_gamma   90.00
#
_symmetry.space_group_name_H-M   'P 1'
#
loop_
_entity.id
_entity.type
_entity.pdbx_description
1 polymer ?
#
loop_
_entity_poly.entity_id
_entity_poly.type
_entity_poly.pdbx_seq_one_letter_code
_entity_poly.pdbx_strand_id
1 'polypeptide(L)'
;AFAVALADAQGGVEERAEKTAAVRDYCWAEIKKIIPNAILNGPQTWTPRVQGHVRVANNLNVSIPGLEAEMAVVSLDALGIAASTRSACTIGSDEPSHVIKALGVPRELAGTAIRLTLLPDATKSQARRIASALKETADRYRSKK
;
A
#
# COMPACT_ATOMS: atom_id res chain seq x y z
N ALA A 1 -13.38 6.76 -28.65
CA ALA A 1 -13.39 6.13 -27.32
C ALA A 1 -12.17 6.56 -26.48
N PHE A 2 -10.91 6.26 -26.87
CA PHE A 2 -9.71 6.55 -26.06
C PHE A 2 -9.53 8.04 -25.75
N ALA A 3 -9.67 8.93 -26.77
CA ALA A 3 -9.50 10.38 -26.58
C ALA A 3 -10.51 10.97 -25.58
N VAL A 4 -11.75 10.49 -25.57
CA VAL A 4 -12.77 10.92 -24.60
C VAL A 4 -12.39 10.46 -23.19
N ALA A 5 -12.02 9.21 -23.03
CA ALA A 5 -11.58 8.67 -21.73
C ALA A 5 -10.33 9.39 -21.21
N LEU A 6 -9.40 9.78 -22.08
CA LEU A 6 -8.21 10.53 -21.71
C LEU A 6 -8.58 11.95 -21.24
N ALA A 7 -9.48 12.64 -21.94
CA ALA A 7 -9.96 13.95 -21.54
C ALA A 7 -10.67 13.92 -20.18
N ASP A 8 -11.53 12.93 -19.95
CA ASP A 8 -12.18 12.71 -18.66
C ASP A 8 -11.16 12.41 -17.54
N ALA A 9 -10.16 11.57 -17.83
CA ALA A 9 -9.12 11.24 -16.87
C ALA A 9 -8.24 12.46 -16.49
N GLN A 10 -7.98 13.35 -17.44
CA GLN A 10 -7.24 14.59 -17.19
C GLN A 10 -8.07 15.63 -16.42
N GLY A 11 -9.39 15.66 -16.63
CA GLY A 11 -10.29 16.54 -15.89
C GLY A 11 -10.24 16.28 -14.39
N GLY A 12 -9.82 17.27 -13.59
CA GLY A 12 -9.79 17.21 -12.12
C GLY A 12 -8.78 16.20 -11.54
N VAL A 13 -7.73 15.82 -12.29
CA VAL A 13 -6.70 14.86 -11.83
C VAL A 13 -6.02 15.32 -10.54
N GLU A 14 -5.74 16.61 -10.40
CA GLU A 14 -5.08 17.16 -9.21
C GLU A 14 -5.98 17.03 -7.97
N GLU A 15 -7.24 17.41 -8.08
CA GLU A 15 -8.20 17.31 -6.99
C GLU A 15 -8.42 15.85 -6.55
N ARG A 16 -8.55 14.93 -7.51
CA ARG A 16 -8.66 13.49 -7.22
C ARG A 16 -7.40 12.98 -6.54
N ALA A 17 -6.22 13.41 -6.99
CA ALA A 17 -4.96 13.00 -6.40
C ALA A 17 -4.82 13.50 -4.96
N GLU A 18 -5.19 14.75 -4.68
CA GLU A 18 -5.19 15.32 -3.32
C GLU A 18 -6.13 14.57 -2.37
N LYS A 19 -7.36 14.32 -2.82
CA LYS A 19 -8.35 13.54 -2.03
C LYS A 19 -7.86 12.13 -1.74
N THR A 20 -7.32 11.46 -2.75
CA THR A 20 -6.80 10.09 -2.61
C THR A 20 -5.59 10.06 -1.69
N ALA A 21 -4.67 11.01 -1.82
CA ALA A 21 -3.50 11.12 -0.95
C ALA A 21 -3.91 11.34 0.51
N ALA A 22 -4.90 12.18 0.78
CA ALA A 22 -5.40 12.42 2.13
C ALA A 22 -5.97 11.14 2.77
N VAL A 23 -6.70 10.32 2.01
CA VAL A 23 -7.22 9.03 2.51
C VAL A 23 -6.10 8.01 2.69
N ARG A 24 -5.11 7.98 1.79
CA ARG A 24 -3.91 7.15 1.92
C ARG A 24 -3.13 7.48 3.18
N ASP A 25 -2.88 8.76 3.43
CA ASP A 25 -2.12 9.21 4.60
C ASP A 25 -2.89 8.92 5.89
N TYR A 26 -4.21 9.07 5.87
CA TYR A 26 -5.07 8.65 6.96
C TYR A 26 -4.98 7.12 7.18
N CYS A 27 -5.00 6.32 6.11
CA CYS A 27 -4.84 4.86 6.20
C CYS A 27 -3.50 4.49 6.83
N TRP A 28 -2.41 5.14 6.41
CA TRP A 28 -1.10 4.93 7.03
C TRP A 28 -1.09 5.30 8.52
N ALA A 29 -1.67 6.43 8.89
CA ALA A 29 -1.75 6.85 10.30
C ALA A 29 -2.51 5.82 11.16
N GLU A 30 -3.63 5.28 10.68
CA GLU A 30 -4.38 4.23 11.37
C GLU A 30 -3.57 2.94 11.48
N ILE A 31 -2.88 2.51 10.41
CA ILE A 31 -1.99 1.33 10.44
C ILE A 31 -0.90 1.54 11.48
N LYS A 32 -0.19 2.68 11.44
CA LYS A 32 0.92 2.96 12.34
C LYS A 32 0.51 3.02 13.80
N LYS A 33 -0.70 3.51 14.06
CA LYS A 33 -1.30 3.58 15.41
C LYS A 33 -1.52 2.19 16.01
N ILE A 34 -2.02 1.22 15.23
CA ILE A 34 -2.39 -0.10 15.74
C ILE A 34 -1.32 -1.18 15.48
N ILE A 35 -0.38 -0.91 14.56
CA ILE A 35 0.79 -1.74 14.28
C ILE A 35 2.04 -0.83 14.38
N PRO A 36 2.52 -0.52 15.58
CA PRO A 36 3.59 0.47 15.77
C PRO A 36 4.92 0.13 15.07
N ASN A 37 5.19 -1.16 14.84
CA ASN A 37 6.37 -1.64 14.11
C ASN A 37 6.20 -1.70 12.59
N ALA A 38 5.05 -1.31 12.03
CA ALA A 38 4.88 -1.17 10.59
C ALA A 38 5.81 -0.08 10.03
N ILE A 39 6.32 -0.32 8.84
CA ILE A 39 7.26 0.57 8.14
C ILE A 39 6.64 0.97 6.82
N LEU A 40 6.59 2.27 6.54
CA LEU A 40 6.18 2.80 5.24
C LEU A 40 7.36 2.71 4.28
N ASN A 41 7.19 2.01 3.17
CA ASN A 41 8.22 1.90 2.14
C ASN A 41 8.15 3.10 1.19
N GLY A 42 9.31 3.70 0.95
CA GLY A 42 9.45 4.90 0.13
C GLY A 42 9.12 6.20 0.86
N PRO A 43 9.11 7.31 0.14
CA PRO A 43 8.94 8.64 0.72
C PRO A 43 7.63 8.82 1.46
N GLN A 44 7.66 9.58 2.56
CA GLN A 44 6.51 9.69 3.46
C GLN A 44 5.45 10.68 3.02
N THR A 45 5.82 11.65 2.20
CA THR A 45 4.92 12.73 1.79
C THR A 45 4.64 12.70 0.29
N TRP A 46 3.38 12.91 -0.06
CA TRP A 46 3.00 13.33 -1.39
C TRP A 46 2.83 14.85 -1.39
N THR A 47 3.51 15.52 -2.31
CA THR A 47 3.36 16.96 -2.48
C THR A 47 3.01 17.25 -3.93
N PRO A 48 1.91 17.97 -4.21
CA PRO A 48 1.62 18.41 -5.56
C PRO A 48 2.70 19.40 -6.02
N ARG A 49 3.18 19.25 -7.24
CA ARG A 49 4.00 20.24 -7.96
C ARG A 49 5.40 20.57 -7.44
N VAL A 50 5.98 19.81 -6.54
CA VAL A 50 7.40 20.01 -6.19
C VAL A 50 8.27 19.17 -7.10
N GLN A 51 9.32 19.74 -7.68
CA GLN A 51 10.35 18.98 -8.39
C GLN A 51 10.90 17.91 -7.45
N GLY A 52 10.79 16.62 -7.86
CA GLY A 52 11.20 15.50 -7.02
C GLY A 52 10.05 14.75 -6.37
N HIS A 53 8.88 14.69 -7.00
CA HIS A 53 7.80 13.83 -6.51
C HIS A 53 8.18 12.40 -6.53
N VAL A 54 8.03 11.93 -5.44
CA VAL A 54 8.60 10.75 -4.91
C VAL A 54 7.55 9.67 -4.64
N ARG A 55 6.25 9.98 -4.70
CA ARG A 55 5.17 9.01 -4.47
C ARG A 55 3.91 9.36 -5.27
N VAL A 56 3.28 8.38 -5.88
CA VAL A 56 1.93 8.56 -6.46
C VAL A 56 0.87 8.61 -5.34
N ALA A 57 -0.20 9.34 -5.58
CA ALA A 57 -1.21 9.67 -4.58
C ALA A 57 -1.88 8.44 -3.96
N ASN A 58 -2.13 7.40 -4.75
CA ASN A 58 -2.94 6.26 -4.38
C ASN A 58 -2.15 5.04 -3.88
N ASN A 59 -0.82 5.07 -3.87
CA ASN A 59 0.00 3.93 -3.49
C ASN A 59 0.37 3.98 -2.01
N LEU A 60 0.04 2.93 -1.28
CA LEU A 60 0.49 2.68 0.08
C LEU A 60 1.21 1.33 0.11
N ASN A 61 2.53 1.36 0.30
CA ASN A 61 3.33 0.16 0.46
C ASN A 61 3.91 0.11 1.86
N VAL A 62 3.60 -0.95 2.59
CA VAL A 62 4.00 -1.12 3.99
C VAL A 62 4.68 -2.46 4.21
N SER A 63 5.72 -2.48 5.03
CA SER A 63 6.34 -3.70 5.55
C SER A 63 5.95 -3.90 7.00
N ILE A 64 5.56 -5.12 7.37
CA ILE A 64 5.22 -5.48 8.75
C ILE A 64 6.18 -6.59 9.18
N PRO A 65 7.18 -6.28 10.04
CA PRO A 65 8.16 -7.26 10.46
C PRO A 65 7.52 -8.53 11.04
N GLY A 66 7.96 -9.68 10.53
CA GLY A 66 7.46 -10.99 10.94
C GLY A 66 6.16 -11.45 10.27
N LEU A 67 5.57 -10.64 9.39
CA LEU A 67 4.41 -11.01 8.58
C LEU A 67 4.87 -11.37 7.17
N GLU A 68 4.69 -12.62 6.77
CA GLU A 68 4.94 -13.03 5.39
C GLU A 68 3.91 -12.40 4.44
N ALA A 69 4.40 -11.68 3.44
CA ALA A 69 3.55 -10.84 2.60
C ALA A 69 2.56 -11.64 1.74
N GLU A 70 2.93 -12.81 1.23
CA GLU A 70 2.05 -13.64 0.39
C GLU A 70 0.87 -14.18 1.21
N MET A 71 1.15 -14.70 2.40
CA MET A 71 0.11 -15.16 3.30
C MET A 71 -0.79 -14.03 3.79
N ALA A 72 -0.22 -12.84 3.96
CA ALA A 72 -0.99 -11.66 4.31
C ALA A 72 -1.96 -11.27 3.20
N VAL A 73 -1.54 -11.31 1.94
CA VAL A 73 -2.42 -11.00 0.78
C VAL A 73 -3.57 -11.99 0.71
N VAL A 74 -3.34 -13.29 0.88
CA VAL A 74 -4.40 -14.31 0.90
C VAL A 74 -5.40 -14.05 2.05
N SER A 75 -4.88 -13.69 3.23
CA SER A 75 -5.74 -13.38 4.39
C SER A 75 -6.55 -12.10 4.20
N LEU A 76 -5.97 -11.07 3.59
CA LEU A 76 -6.66 -9.82 3.27
C LEU A 76 -7.73 -10.03 2.20
N ASP A 77 -7.46 -10.86 1.19
CA ASP A 77 -8.44 -11.22 0.16
C ASP A 77 -9.67 -11.92 0.77
N ALA A 78 -9.47 -12.85 1.68
CA ALA A 78 -10.55 -13.49 2.44
C ALA A 78 -11.38 -12.49 3.27
N LEU A 79 -10.80 -11.34 3.63
CA LEU A 79 -11.48 -10.23 4.31
C LEU A 79 -12.05 -9.19 3.32
N GLY A 80 -12.00 -9.47 2.00
CA GLY A 80 -12.49 -8.60 0.93
C GLY A 80 -11.62 -7.36 0.70
N ILE A 81 -10.31 -7.45 0.92
CA ILE A 81 -9.33 -6.39 0.71
C ILE A 81 -8.30 -6.86 -0.31
N ALA A 82 -8.34 -6.27 -1.50
CA ALA A 82 -7.35 -6.52 -2.55
C ALA A 82 -6.00 -5.88 -2.18
N ALA A 83 -4.95 -6.68 -2.18
CA ALA A 83 -3.58 -6.26 -1.92
C ALA A 83 -2.61 -7.02 -2.85
N SER A 84 -1.36 -6.60 -2.89
CA SER A 84 -0.33 -7.26 -3.69
C SER A 84 1.03 -7.19 -3.00
N THR A 85 1.86 -8.21 -3.21
CA THR A 85 3.23 -8.25 -2.67
C THR A 85 4.28 -7.80 -3.68
N ARG A 86 4.09 -8.15 -4.96
CA ARG A 86 5.09 -8.00 -6.04
C ARG A 86 4.44 -7.58 -7.35
N SER A 87 5.27 -7.39 -8.37
CA SER A 87 4.80 -7.28 -9.75
C SER A 87 4.31 -8.65 -10.24
N ALA A 88 3.26 -8.66 -11.04
CA ALA A 88 2.69 -9.90 -11.60
C ALA A 88 3.73 -10.77 -12.35
N CYS A 89 4.75 -10.14 -12.96
CA CYS A 89 5.82 -10.81 -13.69
C CYS A 89 6.81 -11.60 -12.83
N THR A 90 6.76 -11.47 -11.50
CA THR A 90 7.69 -12.15 -10.56
C THR A 90 6.98 -13.18 -9.67
N ILE A 91 5.77 -13.59 -10.06
CA ILE A 91 5.04 -14.65 -9.36
C ILE A 91 5.85 -15.96 -9.46
N GLY A 92 6.11 -16.59 -8.30
CA GLY A 92 6.88 -17.84 -8.20
C GLY A 92 8.39 -17.67 -8.01
N SER A 93 8.91 -16.45 -7.91
CA SER A 93 10.31 -16.21 -7.54
C SER A 93 10.42 -15.92 -6.03
N ASP A 94 11.43 -16.50 -5.34
CA ASP A 94 11.72 -16.20 -3.93
C ASP A 94 12.37 -14.81 -3.71
N GLU A 95 12.56 -14.04 -4.79
CA GLU A 95 13.20 -12.75 -4.74
C GLU A 95 12.20 -11.65 -4.33
N PRO A 96 12.53 -10.81 -3.33
CA PRO A 96 11.74 -9.64 -2.99
C PRO A 96 11.65 -8.66 -4.17
N SER A 97 10.61 -7.82 -4.17
CA SER A 97 10.39 -6.83 -5.22
C SER A 97 11.64 -5.97 -5.47
N HIS A 98 12.09 -5.93 -6.74
CA HIS A 98 13.23 -5.09 -7.15
C HIS A 98 12.99 -3.59 -6.85
N VAL A 99 11.71 -3.14 -6.88
CA VAL A 99 11.34 -1.76 -6.52
C VAL A 99 11.62 -1.50 -5.04
N ILE A 100 11.23 -2.43 -4.17
CA ILE A 100 11.45 -2.30 -2.72
C ILE A 100 12.94 -2.37 -2.39
N LYS A 101 13.70 -3.23 -3.07
CA LYS A 101 15.16 -3.26 -2.98
C LYS A 101 15.80 -1.93 -3.40
N ALA A 102 15.35 -1.35 -4.51
CA ALA A 102 15.84 -0.06 -5.01
C ALA A 102 15.56 1.12 -4.04
N LEU A 103 14.56 0.99 -3.18
CA LEU A 103 14.30 1.95 -2.09
C LEU A 103 15.25 1.78 -0.89
N GLY A 104 16.20 0.85 -0.94
CA GLY A 104 17.15 0.59 0.15
C GLY A 104 16.54 -0.20 1.32
N VAL A 105 15.38 -0.82 1.15
CA VAL A 105 14.74 -1.63 2.20
C VAL A 105 15.53 -2.93 2.35
N PRO A 106 15.95 -3.32 3.57
CA PRO A 106 16.63 -4.58 3.83
C PRO A 106 15.86 -5.79 3.31
N ARG A 107 16.55 -6.82 2.82
CA ARG A 107 15.94 -8.00 2.19
C ARG A 107 14.85 -8.63 3.06
N GLU A 108 15.10 -8.77 4.35
CA GLU A 108 14.17 -9.35 5.33
C GLU A 108 12.85 -8.58 5.40
N LEU A 109 12.93 -7.24 5.39
CA LEU A 109 11.76 -6.37 5.39
C LEU A 109 11.09 -6.29 4.01
N ALA A 110 11.86 -6.39 2.93
CA ALA A 110 11.33 -6.39 1.57
C ALA A 110 10.41 -7.59 1.30
N GLY A 111 10.68 -8.75 1.94
CA GLY A 111 9.82 -9.93 1.90
C GLY A 111 8.49 -9.77 2.64
N THR A 112 8.36 -8.75 3.49
CA THR A 112 7.13 -8.45 4.24
C THR A 112 6.31 -7.29 3.62
N ALA A 113 6.71 -6.81 2.43
CA ALA A 113 6.13 -5.64 1.80
C ALA A 113 4.76 -5.95 1.16
N ILE A 114 3.75 -5.22 1.57
CA ILE A 114 2.38 -5.32 1.07
C ILE A 114 2.03 -3.98 0.39
N ARG A 115 1.55 -4.05 -0.85
CA ARG A 115 1.07 -2.89 -1.59
C ARG A 115 -0.45 -2.82 -1.58
N LEU A 116 -0.96 -1.69 -1.15
CA LEU A 116 -2.35 -1.30 -1.22
C LEU A 116 -2.49 -0.15 -2.23
N THR A 117 -3.45 -0.24 -3.14
CA THR A 117 -3.75 0.83 -4.10
C THR A 117 -5.16 1.33 -3.83
N LEU A 118 -5.27 2.59 -3.41
CA LEU A 118 -6.54 3.20 -3.08
C LEU A 118 -7.23 3.71 -4.35
N LEU A 119 -8.54 3.54 -4.42
CA LEU A 119 -9.36 4.11 -5.49
C LEU A 119 -9.61 5.60 -5.22
N PRO A 120 -9.94 6.38 -6.26
CA PRO A 120 -10.22 7.83 -6.11
C PRO A 120 -11.38 8.16 -5.16
N ASP A 121 -12.31 7.23 -4.98
CA ASP A 121 -13.49 7.32 -4.11
C ASP A 121 -13.29 6.62 -2.76
N ALA A 122 -12.06 6.22 -2.45
CA ALA A 122 -11.74 5.58 -1.19
C ALA A 122 -12.13 6.47 0.01
N THR A 123 -12.65 5.86 1.06
CA THR A 123 -13.15 6.54 2.25
C THR A 123 -12.30 6.26 3.49
N LYS A 124 -12.37 7.14 4.48
CA LYS A 124 -11.74 6.90 5.80
C LYS A 124 -12.26 5.64 6.50
N SER A 125 -13.52 5.25 6.24
CA SER A 125 -14.07 4.00 6.76
C SER A 125 -13.37 2.78 6.19
N GLN A 126 -13.16 2.77 4.87
CA GLN A 126 -12.38 1.71 4.20
C GLN A 126 -10.92 1.70 4.68
N ALA A 127 -10.32 2.86 4.87
CA ALA A 127 -8.96 2.98 5.40
C ALA A 127 -8.82 2.34 6.81
N ARG A 128 -9.78 2.59 7.72
CA ARG A 128 -9.82 1.93 9.04
C ARG A 128 -10.02 0.42 8.92
N ARG A 129 -10.90 -0.03 8.00
CA ARG A 129 -11.10 -1.45 7.75
C ARG A 129 -9.82 -2.13 7.28
N ILE A 130 -9.06 -1.50 6.39
CA ILE A 130 -7.74 -1.98 5.92
C ILE A 130 -6.78 -2.12 7.11
N ALA A 131 -6.67 -1.08 7.94
CA ALA A 131 -5.78 -1.11 9.10
C ALA A 131 -6.15 -2.23 10.07
N SER A 132 -7.44 -2.40 10.40
CA SER A 132 -7.93 -3.47 11.29
C SER A 132 -7.66 -4.86 10.72
N ALA A 133 -7.89 -5.07 9.43
CA ALA A 133 -7.64 -6.35 8.75
C ALA A 133 -6.13 -6.71 8.73
N LEU A 134 -5.26 -5.72 8.49
CA LEU A 134 -3.82 -5.93 8.59
C LEU A 134 -3.40 -6.31 10.02
N LYS A 135 -3.98 -5.68 11.03
CA LYS A 135 -3.71 -6.01 12.44
C LYS A 135 -4.15 -7.43 12.76
N GLU A 136 -5.40 -7.79 12.41
CA GLU A 136 -5.93 -9.14 12.60
C GLU A 136 -5.04 -10.19 11.93
N THR A 137 -4.64 -9.92 10.69
CA THR A 137 -3.72 -10.81 9.95
C THR A 137 -2.38 -10.95 10.66
N ALA A 138 -1.77 -9.83 11.08
CA ALA A 138 -0.48 -9.84 11.77
C ALA A 138 -0.54 -10.61 13.11
N ASP A 139 -1.60 -10.45 13.88
CA ASP A 139 -1.78 -11.16 15.15
C ASP A 139 -1.97 -12.66 14.94
N ARG A 140 -2.75 -13.05 13.95
CA ARG A 140 -2.98 -14.46 13.59
C ARG A 140 -1.68 -15.19 13.22
N TYR A 141 -0.74 -14.50 12.57
CA TYR A 141 0.55 -15.08 12.20
C TYR A 141 1.58 -15.07 13.33
N ARG A 142 1.50 -14.11 14.26
CA ARG A 142 2.37 -14.10 15.46
C ARG A 142 2.02 -15.22 16.43
N SER A 143 0.76 -15.60 16.54
CA SER A 143 0.31 -16.65 17.46
C SER A 143 0.67 -18.08 16.99
N LYS A 144 1.18 -18.25 15.78
CA LYS A 144 1.57 -19.54 15.21
C LYS A 144 3.08 -19.83 15.25
N LYS A 145 3.88 -18.90 15.76
CA LYS A 145 5.30 -19.07 16.05
C LYS A 145 5.54 -19.24 17.54
#